data_6cf607d4b4af00e599cbfd461ee9866e
#
_entry.id   6cf607d4b4af00e599cbfd461ee9866e
#
_cell.length_a   1.000
_cell.length_b   1.000
_cell.length_c   1.000
_cell.angle_alpha   90.00
_cell.angle_beta   90.00
_cell.angle_gamma   90.00
#
_symmetry.space_group_name_H-M   'P 1'
#
loop_
_entity.id
_entity.type
_entity.pdbx_description
1 polymer ?
#
loop_
_entity_poly.entity_id
_entity_poly.type
_entity_poly.pdbx_seq_one_letter_code
_entity_poly.pdbx_strand_id
1 'polypeptide(L)' 'MILSNIVIDDIKSKSGLLFDQAKDFEVLAKLILEVTQRSIGITTLKRLLGYIDDDHRTNSYTLNTIALYLGIFLK' A
#
# COMPACT_ATOMS: atom_id res chain seq x y z
N MET A 1 -1.05 -2.21 -12.00
CA MET A 1 -1.71 -0.95 -11.58
C MET A 1 -0.84 -0.24 -10.55
N ILE A 2 -0.63 1.04 -10.74
CA ILE A 2 0.12 1.87 -9.80
C ILE A 2 -0.84 2.89 -9.21
N LEU A 3 -0.75 3.09 -7.90
CA LEU A 3 -1.57 4.09 -7.22
C LEU A 3 -1.18 5.50 -7.68
N SER A 4 -2.10 6.45 -7.54
CA SER A 4 -1.80 7.84 -7.88
C SER A 4 -0.70 8.38 -6.96
N ASN A 5 0.01 9.41 -7.43
CA ASN A 5 1.08 10.01 -6.63
C ASN A 5 0.56 10.57 -5.31
N ILE A 6 -0.67 11.08 -5.29
CA ILE A 6 -1.28 11.61 -4.07
C ILE A 6 -1.41 10.50 -3.03
N VAL A 7 -1.91 9.34 -3.45
CA VAL A 7 -2.11 8.20 -2.53
C VAL A 7 -0.76 7.67 -2.07
N ILE A 8 0.21 7.57 -2.97
CA ILE A 8 1.56 7.11 -2.62
C ILE A 8 2.19 8.06 -1.59
N ASP A 9 2.05 9.37 -1.79
CA ASP A 9 2.57 10.34 -0.85
C ASP A 9 1.91 10.23 0.52
N ASP A 10 0.60 9.97 0.55
CA ASP A 10 -0.12 9.75 1.80
C ASP A 10 0.41 8.52 2.54
N ILE A 11 0.69 7.44 1.80
CA ILE A 11 1.26 6.23 2.40
C ILE A 11 2.64 6.53 2.98
N LYS A 12 3.48 7.24 2.24
CA LYS A 12 4.81 7.61 2.72
C LYS A 12 4.73 8.46 3.98
N SER A 13 3.84 9.45 3.97
CA SER A 13 3.63 10.33 5.11
C SER A 13 3.20 9.57 6.36
N LYS A 14 2.21 8.71 6.20
CA LYS A 14 1.67 7.98 7.35
C LYS A 14 2.64 6.94 7.88
N SER A 15 3.34 6.23 6.99
CA SER A 15 4.23 5.15 7.40
C SER A 15 5.63 5.63 7.78
N GLY A 16 6.04 6.78 7.27
CA GLY A 16 7.39 7.27 7.45
C GLY A 16 8.42 6.56 6.60
N LEU A 17 7.97 5.77 5.63
CA LEU A 17 8.85 4.97 4.76
C LEU A 17 9.08 5.67 3.44
N LEU A 18 10.27 5.50 2.86
CA LEU A 18 10.63 6.10 1.58
C LEU A 18 10.49 5.13 0.41
N PHE A 19 10.44 3.83 0.70
CA PHE A 19 10.30 2.76 -0.30
C PHE A 19 11.45 2.74 -1.30
N ASP A 20 12.65 3.07 -0.84
CA ASP A 20 13.87 2.94 -1.62
C ASP A 20 14.55 1.59 -1.42
N GLN A 21 14.03 0.78 -0.51
CA GLN A 21 14.53 -0.56 -0.23
C GLN A 21 13.38 -1.55 -0.18
N ALA A 22 13.64 -2.78 -0.64
CA ALA A 22 12.60 -3.81 -0.67
C ALA A 22 12.01 -4.11 0.71
N LYS A 23 12.83 -4.02 1.76
CA LYS A 23 12.35 -4.32 3.12
C LYS A 23 11.30 -3.33 3.62
N ASP A 24 11.23 -2.14 3.04
CA ASP A 24 10.22 -1.16 3.44
C ASP A 24 8.81 -1.68 3.16
N PHE A 25 8.66 -2.52 2.13
CA PHE A 25 7.36 -3.11 1.82
C PHE A 25 6.94 -4.13 2.86
N GLU A 26 7.90 -4.82 3.49
CA GLU A 26 7.59 -5.72 4.60
C GLU A 26 7.11 -4.93 5.82
N VAL A 27 7.75 -3.81 6.10
CA VAL A 27 7.33 -2.94 7.20
C VAL A 27 5.94 -2.39 6.93
N LEU A 28 5.68 -1.95 5.71
CA LEU A 28 4.36 -1.43 5.35
C LEU A 28 3.29 -2.51 5.51
N ALA A 29 3.57 -3.73 5.10
CA ALA A 29 2.62 -4.84 5.25
C ALA A 29 2.25 -5.05 6.71
N LYS A 30 3.22 -4.95 7.62
CA LYS A 30 2.98 -5.07 9.06
C LYS A 30 2.13 -3.92 9.58
N LEU A 31 2.43 -2.70 9.16
CA LEU A 31 1.67 -1.53 9.58
C LEU A 31 0.22 -1.61 9.12
N ILE A 32 0.01 -2.05 7.89
CA ILE A 32 -1.34 -2.22 7.36
C ILE A 32 -2.10 -3.27 8.17
N LEU A 33 -1.46 -4.37 8.47
CA LEU A 33 -2.08 -5.43 9.26
C LEU A 33 -2.47 -4.91 10.66
N GLU A 34 -1.60 -4.14 11.29
CA GLU A 34 -1.87 -3.60 12.62
C GLU A 34 -3.04 -2.62 12.62
N VAL A 35 -3.12 -1.78 11.59
CA VAL A 35 -4.16 -0.74 11.53
C VAL A 35 -5.49 -1.29 11.03
N THR A 36 -5.47 -2.17 10.03
CA THR A 36 -6.70 -2.59 9.36
C THR A 36 -7.13 -4.00 9.70
N GLN A 37 -6.28 -4.79 10.34
CA GLN A 37 -6.49 -6.23 10.59
C GLN A 37 -6.62 -7.01 9.28
N ARG A 38 -6.05 -6.47 8.19
CA ARG A 38 -6.06 -7.11 6.88
C ARG A 38 -4.65 -7.29 6.37
N SER A 39 -4.42 -8.40 5.68
CA SER A 39 -3.11 -8.75 5.16
C SER A 39 -3.03 -8.44 3.66
N ILE A 40 -1.96 -7.79 3.24
CA ILE A 40 -1.67 -7.56 1.84
C ILE A 40 -0.29 -8.13 1.54
N GLY A 41 -0.17 -8.84 0.41
CA GLY A 41 1.11 -9.42 0.01
C GLY A 41 2.13 -8.36 -0.34
N ILE A 42 3.40 -8.63 -0.02
CA ILE A 42 4.50 -7.71 -0.28
C ILE A 42 4.62 -7.40 -1.77
N THR A 43 4.48 -8.43 -2.62
CA THR A 43 4.56 -8.25 -4.07
C THR A 43 3.45 -7.31 -4.56
N THR A 44 2.25 -7.43 -4.00
CA THR A 44 1.15 -6.55 -4.35
C THR A 44 1.48 -5.11 -4.00
N LEU A 45 2.05 -4.88 -2.82
CA LEU A 45 2.46 -3.53 -2.41
C LEU A 45 3.53 -2.96 -3.34
N LYS A 46 4.50 -3.78 -3.76
CA LYS A 46 5.53 -3.35 -4.69
C LYS A 46 4.93 -2.89 -6.02
N ARG A 47 3.90 -3.61 -6.50
CA ARG A 47 3.21 -3.22 -7.75
C ARG A 47 2.45 -1.91 -7.58
N LEU A 48 1.74 -1.76 -6.47
CA LEU A 48 0.91 -0.58 -6.23
C LEU A 48 1.73 0.68 -6.10
N LEU A 49 2.93 0.58 -5.54
CA LEU A 49 3.79 1.73 -5.31
C LEU A 49 4.78 1.97 -6.44
N GLY A 50 4.69 1.16 -7.51
CA GLY A 50 5.53 1.34 -8.68
C GLY A 50 6.94 0.79 -8.57
N TYR A 51 7.23 0.01 -7.53
CA TYR A 51 8.55 -0.58 -7.35
C TYR A 51 8.80 -1.71 -8.35
N ILE A 52 7.72 -2.45 -8.70
CA ILE A 52 7.74 -3.48 -9.73
C ILE A 52 6.80 -3.03 -10.84
N ASP A 53 7.30 -3.05 -12.08
CA ASP A 53 6.48 -2.74 -13.23
C ASP A 53 5.73 -3.99 -13.66
N ASP A 54 4.42 -4.00 -13.48
CA ASP A 54 3.59 -5.17 -13.70
C ASP A 54 2.18 -4.74 -14.07
N ASP A 55 1.57 -5.43 -15.02
CA ASP A 55 0.23 -5.11 -15.54
C ASP A 55 -0.90 -5.75 -14.76
N HIS A 56 -0.62 -6.40 -13.65
CA HIS A 56 -1.67 -7.05 -12.87
C HIS A 56 -2.68 -6.05 -12.32
N ARG A 57 -3.96 -6.44 -12.38
CA ARG A 57 -5.02 -5.65 -11.78
C ARG A 57 -5.06 -5.88 -10.28
N THR A 58 -5.33 -4.82 -9.55
CA THR A 58 -5.50 -4.90 -8.11
C THR A 58 -6.98 -5.10 -7.81
N ASN A 59 -7.30 -6.06 -6.93
CA ASN A 59 -8.70 -6.32 -6.58
C ASN A 59 -9.21 -5.28 -5.58
N SER A 60 -10.54 -5.25 -5.42
CA SER A 60 -11.16 -4.26 -4.53
C SER A 60 -10.82 -4.48 -3.07
N TYR A 61 -10.55 -5.72 -2.65
CA TYR A 61 -10.12 -5.99 -1.28
C TYR A 61 -8.86 -5.19 -0.95
N THR A 62 -7.87 -5.24 -1.84
CA THR A 62 -6.60 -4.55 -1.64
C THR A 62 -6.78 -3.04 -1.63
N LEU A 63 -7.56 -2.51 -2.57
CA LEU A 63 -7.80 -1.06 -2.62
C LEU A 63 -8.55 -0.57 -1.39
N ASN A 64 -9.54 -1.33 -0.92
CA ASN A 64 -10.27 -0.99 0.29
C ASN A 64 -9.37 -1.03 1.51
N THR A 65 -8.45 -1.99 1.55
CA THR A 65 -7.51 -2.10 2.67
C THR A 65 -6.57 -0.87 2.72
N ILE A 66 -6.09 -0.42 1.57
CA ILE A 66 -5.27 0.79 1.51
C ILE A 66 -6.07 2.00 1.99
N ALA A 67 -7.32 2.12 1.57
CA ALA A 67 -8.19 3.21 2.01
C ALA A 67 -8.40 3.18 3.52
N LEU A 68 -8.61 2.00 4.10
CA LEU A 68 -8.74 1.84 5.54
C LEU A 68 -7.47 2.27 6.25
N TYR A 69 -6.31 1.86 5.72
CA TYR A 69 -5.03 2.21 6.31
C TYR A 69 -4.85 3.73 6.35
N LEU A 70 -5.21 4.41 5.29
CA LEU A 70 -5.04 5.86 5.19
C LEU A 70 -6.14 6.65 5.91
N GLY A 71 -7.22 5.99 6.31
CA GLY A 71 -8.33 6.66 6.95
C GLY A 71 -9.18 7.50 5.99
N ILE A 72 -9.12 7.22 4.70
CA ILE A 72 -9.89 7.94 3.68
C ILE A 72 -11.13 7.15 3.26
N PHE A 73 -11.60 6.30 4.12
CA PHE A 73 -12.74 5.45 3.84
C PHE A 73 -14.01 6.29 3.78
N LEU A 74 -14.68 6.25 2.63
CA LEU A 74 -15.94 6.98 2.45
C LEU A 74 -17.11 6.09 2.78
N LYS A 75 -18.08 6.66 3.41
CA LYS A 75 -19.33 5.96 3.71
C LYS A 75 -20.35 6.21 2.64
#